data_7031e74ba638ce67fcca4d94e7d9b8dc
#
_entry.id   7031e74ba638ce67fcca4d94e7d9b8dc
#
_cell.length_a   1.000
_cell.length_b   1.000
_cell.length_c   1.000
_cell.angle_alpha   90.00
_cell.angle_beta   90.00
_cell.angle_gamma   90.00
#
_symmetry.space_group_name_H-M   'P 1'
#
loop_
_entity.id
_entity.type
_entity.pdbx_description
1 polymer ?
#
loop_
_entity_poly.entity_id
_entity_poly.type
_entity_poly.pdbx_seq_one_letter_code
_entity_poly.pdbx_strand_id
1 'polypeptide(L)'
;YYRLLEEEEVVNRILSEFGLEGAEAHIINGHIPVEAKRGESPVKCGGKLLIIDGGFSKAYQPKTGIAGYTLIYNSYGLVLAAHEPFESVEKAVQDGSDIASHTILVQHVVRRKLVADTDIGRELRASIRDLEALLQAYRDGILVEKI
;
A
#
# COMPACT_ATOMS: atom_id res chain seq x y z
N TYR A 1 12.43 18.25 -8.94
CA TYR A 1 11.62 17.28 -8.21
C TYR A 1 10.71 16.48 -9.16
N TYR A 2 9.83 17.12 -9.92
CA TYR A 2 8.83 16.44 -10.75
C TYR A 2 9.43 15.47 -11.79
N ARG A 3 10.54 15.81 -12.43
CA ARG A 3 11.22 14.92 -13.38
C ARG A 3 11.77 13.66 -12.72
N LEU A 4 12.21 13.77 -11.46
CA LEU A 4 12.79 12.64 -10.72
C LEU A 4 11.76 11.56 -10.37
N LEU A 5 10.47 11.89 -10.40
CA LEU A 5 9.39 10.92 -10.16
C LEU A 5 9.22 9.91 -11.32
N GLU A 6 9.76 10.22 -12.49
CA GLU A 6 9.74 9.34 -13.66
C GLU A 6 11.05 8.52 -13.82
N GLU A 7 12.03 8.80 -12.97
CA GLU A 7 13.36 8.17 -13.04
C GLU A 7 13.44 6.98 -12.07
N GLU A 8 13.33 5.77 -12.59
CA GLU A 8 13.34 4.53 -11.78
C GLU A 8 14.62 4.38 -10.95
N GLU A 9 15.78 4.80 -11.48
CA GLU A 9 17.05 4.76 -10.75
C GLU A 9 17.03 5.64 -9.49
N VAL A 10 16.39 6.82 -9.58
CA VAL A 10 16.25 7.71 -8.43
C VAL A 10 15.33 7.10 -7.38
N VAL A 11 14.19 6.52 -7.80
CA VAL A 11 13.25 5.85 -6.92
C VAL A 11 13.92 4.66 -6.22
N ASN A 12 14.67 3.83 -6.95
CA ASN A 12 15.41 2.71 -6.39
C ASN A 12 16.46 3.16 -5.38
N ARG A 13 17.22 4.22 -5.68
CA ARG A 13 18.20 4.76 -4.75
C ARG A 13 17.55 5.26 -3.45
N ILE A 14 16.42 5.95 -3.54
CA ILE A 14 15.67 6.37 -2.35
C ILE A 14 15.26 5.14 -1.53
N LEU A 15 14.69 4.11 -2.14
CA LEU A 15 14.31 2.87 -1.44
C LEU A 15 15.51 2.23 -0.74
N SER A 16 16.67 2.14 -1.43
CA SER A 16 17.90 1.57 -0.85
C SER A 16 18.41 2.36 0.35
N GLU A 17 18.30 3.69 0.36
CA GLU A 17 18.68 4.53 1.53
C GLU A 17 17.84 4.22 2.77
N PHE A 18 16.63 3.70 2.59
CA PHE A 18 15.77 3.20 3.67
C PHE A 18 15.94 1.69 3.93
N GLY A 19 16.91 1.03 3.30
CA GLY A 19 17.12 -0.41 3.43
C GLY A 19 16.04 -1.27 2.79
N LEU A 20 15.29 -0.70 1.84
CA LEU A 20 14.20 -1.38 1.13
C LEU A 20 14.66 -1.77 -0.27
N GLU A 21 14.58 -3.06 -0.57
CA GLU A 21 14.97 -3.61 -1.87
C GLU A 21 13.89 -4.56 -2.42
N GLY A 22 13.95 -4.80 -3.72
CA GLY A 22 13.07 -5.75 -4.39
C GLY A 22 11.77 -5.17 -4.96
N ALA A 23 10.97 -6.04 -5.54
CA ALA A 23 9.76 -5.68 -6.28
C ALA A 23 8.58 -5.29 -5.37
N GLU A 24 8.68 -5.57 -4.07
CA GLU A 24 7.63 -5.32 -3.09
C GLU A 24 7.84 -4.03 -2.30
N ALA A 25 8.92 -3.30 -2.60
CA ALA A 25 9.21 -2.01 -1.99
C ALA A 25 8.56 -0.89 -2.80
N HIS A 26 7.80 -0.04 -2.14
CA HIS A 26 7.05 1.04 -2.77
C HIS A 26 7.26 2.36 -2.04
N ILE A 27 7.31 3.45 -2.80
CA ILE A 27 7.16 4.81 -2.30
C ILE A 27 5.72 5.25 -2.53
N ILE A 28 5.06 5.74 -1.50
CA ILE A 28 3.71 6.30 -1.58
C ILE A 28 3.79 7.80 -1.35
N ASN A 29 3.34 8.58 -2.33
CA ASN A 29 3.37 10.04 -2.31
C ASN A 29 1.93 10.57 -2.32
N GLY A 30 1.58 11.42 -1.34
CA GLY A 30 0.25 11.99 -1.17
C GLY A 30 0.15 13.51 -1.34
N HIS A 31 1.21 14.20 -1.76
CA HIS A 31 1.24 15.67 -1.77
C HIS A 31 0.97 16.32 -3.12
N ILE A 32 1.26 15.63 -4.21
CA ILE A 32 1.14 16.18 -5.56
C ILE A 32 0.02 15.47 -6.28
N PRO A 33 -1.06 16.20 -6.64
CA PRO A 33 -2.19 15.58 -7.30
C PRO A 33 -1.84 15.13 -8.73
N VAL A 34 -2.34 13.96 -9.10
CA VAL A 34 -2.24 13.41 -10.46
C VAL A 34 -3.20 14.15 -11.39
N GLU A 35 -2.69 14.62 -12.52
CA GLU A 35 -3.50 15.23 -13.58
C GLU A 35 -4.10 14.14 -14.52
N ALA A 36 -5.02 13.33 -13.98
CA ALA A 36 -5.62 12.21 -14.72
C ALA A 36 -6.28 12.63 -16.06
N LYS A 37 -6.86 13.85 -16.12
CA LYS A 37 -7.39 14.42 -17.37
C LYS A 37 -6.35 14.58 -18.47
N ARG A 38 -5.08 14.69 -18.12
CA ARG A 38 -3.97 14.78 -19.06
C ARG A 38 -3.33 13.43 -19.37
N GLY A 39 -3.91 12.35 -18.85
CA GLY A 39 -3.40 11.00 -19.03
C GLY A 39 -2.23 10.66 -18.11
N GLU A 40 -2.01 11.45 -17.04
CA GLU A 40 -0.99 11.13 -16.06
C GLU A 40 -1.39 9.88 -15.26
N SER A 41 -0.46 8.93 -15.13
CA SER A 41 -0.66 7.72 -14.34
C SER A 41 -0.28 7.96 -12.88
N PRO A 42 -1.09 7.51 -11.90
CA PRO A 42 -0.72 7.50 -10.49
C PRO A 42 0.34 6.44 -10.16
N VAL A 43 0.53 5.46 -11.06
CA VAL A 43 1.51 4.38 -10.91
C VAL A 43 2.71 4.68 -11.78
N LYS A 44 3.88 4.90 -11.15
CA LYS A 44 5.13 5.28 -11.82
C LYS A 44 6.22 4.26 -11.53
N CYS A 45 7.28 4.26 -12.34
CA CYS A 45 8.45 3.41 -12.18
C CYS A 45 8.10 1.93 -11.98
N GLY A 46 7.22 1.40 -12.85
CA GLY A 46 6.83 -0.02 -12.77
C GLY A 46 6.08 -0.40 -11.49
N GLY A 47 5.44 0.55 -10.80
CA GLY A 47 4.73 0.33 -9.54
C GLY A 47 5.55 0.66 -8.29
N LYS A 48 6.82 1.02 -8.42
CA LYS A 48 7.67 1.39 -7.27
C LYS A 48 7.33 2.74 -6.66
N LEU A 49 6.70 3.63 -7.42
CA LEU A 49 6.20 4.90 -6.92
C LEU A 49 4.71 5.02 -7.21
N LEU A 50 3.93 5.27 -6.16
CA LEU A 50 2.49 5.46 -6.21
C LEU A 50 2.15 6.87 -5.76
N ILE A 51 1.39 7.60 -6.58
CA ILE A 51 0.87 8.93 -6.24
C ILE A 51 -0.61 8.75 -5.91
N ILE A 52 -0.95 8.95 -4.63
CA ILE A 52 -2.32 8.74 -4.14
C ILE A 52 -3.12 10.03 -3.98
N ASP A 53 -2.53 11.19 -4.28
CA ASP A 53 -3.24 12.46 -4.29
C ASP A 53 -3.97 12.66 -5.63
N GLY A 54 -5.29 12.75 -5.58
CA GLY A 54 -6.13 13.08 -6.71
C GLY A 54 -6.76 14.46 -6.61
N GLY A 55 -6.38 15.25 -5.58
CA GLY A 55 -7.00 16.52 -5.30
C GLY A 55 -8.43 16.37 -4.79
N PHE A 56 -8.60 15.81 -3.59
CA PHE A 56 -9.91 15.61 -2.94
C PHE A 56 -10.73 16.89 -2.82
N SER A 57 -10.07 18.05 -2.79
CA SER A 57 -10.76 19.34 -2.76
C SER A 57 -11.53 19.57 -4.05
N LYS A 58 -12.80 19.95 -3.93
CA LYS A 58 -13.69 20.28 -5.04
C LYS A 58 -13.07 21.29 -6.02
N ALA A 59 -12.22 22.18 -5.52
CA ALA A 59 -11.50 23.18 -6.32
C ALA A 59 -10.47 22.55 -7.30
N TYR A 60 -9.92 21.38 -6.98
CA TYR A 60 -8.93 20.71 -7.83
C TYR A 60 -9.54 19.70 -8.80
N GLN A 61 -10.71 19.14 -8.50
CA GLN A 61 -11.37 18.12 -9.33
C GLN A 61 -11.55 18.51 -10.81
N PRO A 62 -11.90 19.78 -11.15
CA PRO A 62 -11.97 20.20 -12.55
C PRO A 62 -10.62 20.10 -13.27
N LYS A 63 -9.51 20.24 -12.54
CA LYS A 63 -8.15 20.15 -13.09
C LYS A 63 -7.65 18.72 -13.15
N THR A 64 -7.84 17.96 -12.09
CA THR A 64 -7.34 16.58 -11.97
C THR A 64 -8.22 15.58 -12.69
N GLY A 65 -9.54 15.78 -12.68
CA GLY A 65 -10.52 14.91 -13.31
C GLY A 65 -10.98 13.73 -12.45
N ILE A 66 -10.49 13.64 -11.22
CA ILE A 66 -10.84 12.60 -10.25
C ILE A 66 -11.07 13.21 -8.87
N ALA A 67 -11.78 12.49 -8.00
CA ALA A 67 -12.00 12.89 -6.61
C ALA A 67 -10.86 12.47 -5.67
N GLY A 68 -10.05 11.52 -6.08
CA GLY A 68 -8.91 11.03 -5.28
C GLY A 68 -8.62 9.56 -5.52
N TYR A 69 -7.63 9.05 -4.79
CA TYR A 69 -7.26 7.64 -4.81
C TYR A 69 -7.35 7.02 -3.42
N THR A 70 -7.71 5.74 -3.37
CA THR A 70 -7.56 4.89 -2.20
C THR A 70 -6.59 3.76 -2.52
N LEU A 71 -5.50 3.67 -1.76
CA LEU A 71 -4.60 2.54 -1.85
C LEU A 71 -5.08 1.43 -0.91
N ILE A 72 -5.34 0.27 -1.48
CA ILE A 72 -5.83 -0.92 -0.77
C ILE A 72 -4.70 -1.95 -0.76
N TYR A 73 -4.23 -2.30 0.43
CA TYR A 73 -3.29 -3.39 0.62
C TYR A 73 -3.98 -4.56 1.30
N ASN A 74 -3.81 -5.74 0.74
CA ASN A 74 -4.31 -6.98 1.30
C ASN A 74 -3.31 -8.14 1.06
N SER A 75 -3.68 -9.33 1.53
CA SER A 75 -2.82 -10.51 1.42
C SER A 75 -2.51 -10.98 -0.02
N TYR A 76 -3.14 -10.39 -1.02
CA TYR A 76 -2.89 -10.68 -2.44
C TYR A 76 -2.13 -9.57 -3.16
N GLY A 77 -1.92 -8.43 -2.51
CA GLY A 77 -1.13 -7.33 -3.09
C GLY A 77 -1.73 -5.95 -2.91
N LEU A 78 -1.39 -5.06 -3.83
CA LEU A 78 -1.74 -3.64 -3.85
C LEU A 78 -2.71 -3.34 -4.99
N VAL A 79 -3.80 -2.67 -4.66
CA VAL A 79 -4.80 -2.16 -5.60
C VAL A 79 -4.99 -0.67 -5.35
N LEU A 80 -4.99 0.13 -6.39
CA LEU A 80 -5.30 1.55 -6.35
C LEU A 80 -6.71 1.76 -6.92
N ALA A 81 -7.62 2.28 -6.10
CA ALA A 81 -8.96 2.68 -6.52
C ALA A 81 -8.99 4.18 -6.80
N ALA A 82 -9.29 4.57 -8.03
CA ALA A 82 -9.52 5.95 -8.43
C ALA A 82 -11.00 6.28 -8.30
N HIS A 83 -11.33 7.35 -7.57
CA HIS A 83 -12.71 7.76 -7.34
C HIS A 83 -13.10 8.88 -8.31
N GLU A 84 -14.23 8.72 -8.96
CA GLU A 84 -14.81 9.77 -9.78
C GLU A 84 -15.42 10.90 -8.93
N PRO A 85 -15.43 12.15 -9.41
CA PRO A 85 -16.05 13.25 -8.70
C PRO A 85 -17.53 12.96 -8.44
N PHE A 86 -17.96 13.15 -7.21
CA PHE A 86 -19.37 13.11 -6.85
C PHE A 86 -20.09 14.39 -7.32
N GLU A 87 -21.08 14.26 -8.17
CA GLU A 87 -21.76 15.41 -8.75
C GLU A 87 -22.80 16.01 -7.79
N SER A 88 -23.83 15.24 -7.41
CA SER A 88 -24.82 15.65 -6.42
C SER A 88 -25.64 14.47 -5.91
N VAL A 89 -26.29 14.64 -4.75
CA VAL A 89 -27.20 13.64 -4.19
C VAL A 89 -28.41 13.42 -5.12
N GLU A 90 -28.95 14.50 -5.69
CA GLU A 90 -30.11 14.46 -6.58
C GLU A 90 -29.82 13.60 -7.80
N LYS A 91 -28.66 13.80 -8.42
CA LYS A 91 -28.24 13.03 -9.59
C LYS A 91 -28.00 11.57 -9.24
N ALA A 92 -27.31 11.28 -8.13
CA ALA A 92 -27.09 9.91 -7.67
C ALA A 92 -28.40 9.16 -7.44
N VAL A 93 -29.40 9.83 -6.87
CA VAL A 93 -30.73 9.23 -6.65
C VAL A 93 -31.50 9.03 -7.95
N GLN A 94 -31.46 10.00 -8.87
CA GLN A 94 -32.14 9.91 -10.17
C GLN A 94 -31.58 8.81 -11.06
N ASP A 95 -30.26 8.70 -11.11
CA ASP A 95 -29.56 7.75 -11.99
C ASP A 95 -29.40 6.37 -11.33
N GLY A 96 -29.73 6.24 -10.04
CA GLY A 96 -29.46 5.04 -9.23
C GLY A 96 -27.96 4.72 -9.16
N SER A 97 -27.11 5.75 -9.34
CA SER A 97 -25.67 5.60 -9.41
C SER A 97 -25.06 5.75 -8.03
N ASP A 98 -24.11 4.88 -7.73
CA ASP A 98 -23.20 5.03 -6.59
C ASP A 98 -21.95 5.80 -7.02
N ILE A 99 -21.05 6.09 -6.07
CA ILE A 99 -19.75 6.69 -6.38
C ILE A 99 -18.98 5.72 -7.28
N ALA A 100 -18.81 6.09 -8.54
CA ALA A 100 -18.05 5.28 -9.48
C ALA A 100 -16.57 5.30 -9.10
N SER A 101 -15.94 4.14 -9.18
CA SER A 101 -14.50 4.01 -8.98
C SER A 101 -13.91 3.02 -9.96
N HIS A 102 -12.69 3.32 -10.43
CA HIS A 102 -11.90 2.44 -11.27
C HIS A 102 -10.74 1.87 -10.46
N THR A 103 -10.48 0.57 -10.60
CA THR A 103 -9.38 -0.09 -9.91
C THR A 103 -8.19 -0.31 -10.84
N ILE A 104 -7.01 0.04 -10.36
CA ILE A 104 -5.72 -0.24 -11.00
C ILE A 104 -5.01 -1.27 -10.15
N LEU A 105 -4.72 -2.43 -10.72
CA LEU A 105 -3.94 -3.46 -10.07
C LEU A 105 -2.46 -3.05 -10.11
N VAL A 106 -1.89 -2.72 -8.95
CA VAL A 106 -0.49 -2.30 -8.84
C VAL A 106 0.42 -3.50 -8.68
N GLN A 107 0.04 -4.40 -7.77
CA GLN A 107 0.79 -5.61 -7.48
C GLN A 107 -0.17 -6.75 -7.14
N HIS A 108 0.09 -7.93 -7.69
CA HIS A 108 -0.63 -9.15 -7.33
C HIS A 108 0.35 -10.30 -7.11
N VAL A 109 0.18 -11.00 -6.00
CA VAL A 109 0.95 -12.20 -5.68
C VAL A 109 0.10 -13.44 -5.91
N VAL A 110 0.68 -14.44 -6.58
CA VAL A 110 -0.02 -15.71 -6.87
C VAL A 110 -0.35 -16.46 -5.59
N ARG A 111 0.58 -16.44 -4.62
CA ARG A 111 0.40 -17.04 -3.30
C ARG A 111 0.05 -15.97 -2.29
N ARG A 112 -1.08 -16.16 -1.60
CA ARG A 112 -1.51 -15.29 -0.51
C ARG A 112 -0.41 -15.14 0.55
N LYS A 113 -0.08 -13.90 0.92
CA LYS A 113 0.80 -13.61 2.05
C LYS A 113 0.07 -13.86 3.37
N LEU A 114 0.72 -14.61 4.23
CA LEU A 114 0.25 -14.88 5.60
C LEU A 114 1.00 -13.98 6.58
N VAL A 115 0.47 -13.82 7.80
CA VAL A 115 1.20 -13.16 8.90
C VAL A 115 2.57 -13.83 9.11
N ALA A 116 2.62 -15.15 8.96
CA ALA A 116 3.86 -15.92 9.03
C ALA A 116 4.95 -15.48 8.04
N ASP A 117 4.61 -14.84 6.94
CA ASP A 117 5.56 -14.38 5.90
C ASP A 117 6.06 -12.95 6.17
N THR A 118 5.53 -12.26 7.19
CA THR A 118 5.92 -10.91 7.59
C THR A 118 7.04 -10.89 8.62
N ASP A 119 7.64 -9.71 8.85
CA ASP A 119 8.65 -9.50 9.91
C ASP A 119 8.09 -9.85 11.28
N ILE A 120 6.90 -9.37 11.59
CA ILE A 120 6.18 -9.71 12.85
C ILE A 120 5.97 -11.22 12.95
N GLY A 121 5.64 -11.89 11.87
CA GLY A 121 5.49 -13.35 11.86
C GLY A 121 6.79 -14.09 12.12
N ARG A 122 7.94 -13.55 11.67
CA ARG A 122 9.27 -14.10 12.00
C ARG A 122 9.61 -13.93 13.47
N GLU A 123 9.35 -12.76 14.05
CA GLU A 123 9.53 -12.46 15.46
C GLU A 123 8.66 -13.36 16.34
N LEU A 124 7.39 -13.50 16.01
CA LEU A 124 6.47 -14.39 16.72
C LEU A 124 6.95 -15.85 16.70
N ARG A 125 7.43 -16.34 15.57
CA ARG A 125 7.99 -17.70 15.49
C ARG A 125 9.25 -17.87 16.31
N ALA A 126 10.11 -16.85 16.40
CA ALA A 126 11.27 -16.87 17.28
C ALA A 126 10.83 -16.97 18.75
N SER A 127 9.91 -16.11 19.18
CA SER A 127 9.36 -16.12 20.53
C SER A 127 8.68 -17.45 20.90
N ILE A 128 7.96 -18.05 19.97
CA ILE A 128 7.35 -19.39 20.18
C ILE A 128 8.42 -20.43 20.43
N ARG A 129 9.49 -20.48 19.62
CA ARG A 129 10.60 -21.43 19.83
C ARG A 129 11.29 -21.24 21.17
N ASP A 130 11.48 -19.98 21.59
CA ASP A 130 12.09 -19.67 22.88
C ASP A 130 11.20 -20.14 24.06
N LEU A 131 9.89 -19.93 23.95
CA LEU A 131 8.94 -20.40 24.96
C LEU A 131 8.83 -21.93 25.00
N GLU A 132 8.88 -22.60 23.85
CA GLU A 132 8.90 -24.07 23.78
C GLU A 132 10.17 -24.64 24.41
N ALA A 133 11.34 -24.02 24.15
CA ALA A 133 12.62 -24.42 24.77
C ALA A 133 12.59 -24.18 26.28
N LEU A 134 12.04 -23.05 26.73
CA LEU A 134 11.86 -22.75 28.14
C LEU A 134 10.97 -23.80 28.83
N LEU A 135 9.83 -24.09 28.23
CA LEU A 135 8.90 -25.09 28.76
C LEU A 135 9.55 -26.47 28.82
N GLN A 136 10.34 -26.84 27.83
CA GLN A 136 11.07 -28.11 27.84
C GLN A 136 12.12 -28.14 28.95
N ALA A 137 12.86 -27.05 29.18
CA ALA A 137 13.85 -26.95 30.26
C ALA A 137 13.23 -27.13 31.66
N TYR A 138 12.01 -26.62 31.88
CA TYR A 138 11.25 -26.87 33.10
C TYR A 138 10.82 -28.35 33.22
N ARG A 139 10.34 -28.95 32.14
CA ARG A 139 9.93 -30.37 32.13
C ARG A 139 11.09 -31.31 32.39
N ASP A 140 12.27 -30.98 31.90
CA ASP A 140 13.50 -31.76 32.09
C ASP A 140 14.18 -31.50 33.42
N GLY A 141 13.65 -30.61 34.28
CA GLY A 141 14.21 -30.25 35.56
C GLY A 141 15.51 -29.44 35.53
N ILE A 142 15.84 -28.88 34.30
CA ILE A 142 17.01 -28.00 34.13
C ILE A 142 16.75 -26.66 34.82
N LEU A 143 15.52 -26.19 34.74
CA LEU A 143 15.05 -24.98 35.43
C LEU A 143 14.04 -25.37 36.50
N VAL A 144 14.20 -24.78 37.67
CA VAL A 144 13.30 -24.96 38.83
C VAL A 144 12.84 -23.59 39.26
N GLU A 145 11.53 -23.45 39.49
CA GLU A 145 10.98 -22.21 40.04
C GLU A 145 11.55 -21.98 41.45
N LYS A 146 12.11 -20.80 41.67
CA LYS A 146 12.52 -20.40 43.04
C LYS A 146 11.27 -19.86 43.74
N ILE A 147 10.74 -20.65 44.63
CA ILE A 147 9.67 -20.24 45.57
C ILE A 147 10.24 -19.27 46.61
#